data_44bc0ad301655c34732f0d8de5ded31b
#
_entry.id   44bc0ad301655c34732f0d8de5ded31b
#
_cell.length_a   1.000
_cell.length_b   1.000
_cell.length_c   1.000
_cell.angle_alpha   90.00
_cell.angle_beta   90.00
_cell.angle_gamma   90.00
#
_symmetry.space_group_name_H-M   'P 1'
#
loop_
_entity.id
_entity.type
_entity.pdbx_description
1 polymer ?
#
loop_
_entity_poly.entity_id
_entity_poly.type
_entity_poly.pdbx_seq_one_letter_code
_entity_poly.pdbx_strand_id
1 'polypeptide(L)'
;MDVYAIDSPHFSVPIAEVFVLNRAAFQSATKHNEGSGSGFTLGEVACTVGFFDGVHRGHQHVLQSLHTAARERGLSTLAVTFAQHPRSLVRNVAAPPSLTTLQEKIELIGDCHIDAVAVLNFTPEMAQLTAQEFMQIVLREGLGAEFLLMGYDHRFGRPKADEGFADYVRYGADLGIEVALCDKEEAELQLSSSSIRLLLEQGNVAEANLLLGRSYKVSGTVVHGFQNGRKLGYPTANLEIDTAKLVPHLGSYATWVEWRGQRFAGMTNIGRRPTLNNGTQISLETHLLDFKDDLYGESLTLEFIGRLRDEKRFEGLEHLKTQLAQDAEKTREMLSKAL
;
A
#
# COMPACT_ATOMS: atom_id res chain seq x y z
N MET A 1 -13.21 8.32 -9.02
CA MET A 1 -13.15 6.85 -8.84
C MET A 1 -14.51 6.41 -8.36
N ASP A 2 -15.17 5.54 -9.12
CA ASP A 2 -16.50 5.03 -8.76
C ASP A 2 -16.32 3.84 -7.82
N VAL A 3 -17.17 3.73 -6.77
CA VAL A 3 -17.11 2.65 -5.77
C VAL A 3 -18.46 1.94 -5.72
N TYR A 4 -18.44 0.62 -5.77
CA TYR A 4 -19.63 -0.23 -5.77
C TYR A 4 -19.51 -1.30 -4.69
N ALA A 5 -20.57 -1.48 -3.90
CA ALA A 5 -20.67 -2.59 -2.97
C ALA A 5 -21.14 -3.86 -3.70
N ILE A 6 -20.54 -4.99 -3.38
CA ILE A 6 -20.92 -6.30 -3.90
C ILE A 6 -21.59 -7.10 -2.79
N ASP A 7 -22.86 -7.37 -2.96
CA ASP A 7 -23.64 -8.20 -2.06
C ASP A 7 -23.53 -9.69 -2.41
N SER A 8 -23.74 -10.57 -1.44
CA SER A 8 -23.83 -11.99 -1.62
C SER A 8 -24.87 -12.58 -0.69
N PRO A 9 -25.71 -13.52 -1.14
CA PRO A 9 -26.69 -14.16 -0.27
C PRO A 9 -26.09 -15.01 0.85
N HIS A 10 -24.78 -15.28 0.79
CA HIS A 10 -24.04 -16.07 1.77
C HIS A 10 -23.54 -15.26 2.97
N PHE A 11 -23.64 -13.91 2.93
CA PHE A 11 -23.14 -13.02 3.98
C PHE A 11 -24.17 -11.97 4.35
N SER A 12 -24.15 -11.54 5.61
CA SER A 12 -25.03 -10.49 6.13
C SER A 12 -24.59 -9.07 5.78
N VAL A 13 -23.39 -8.91 5.23
CA VAL A 13 -22.78 -7.63 4.79
C VAL A 13 -22.23 -7.79 3.37
N PRO A 14 -22.06 -6.70 2.61
CA PRO A 14 -21.39 -6.76 1.31
C PRO A 14 -20.04 -7.49 1.41
N ILE A 15 -19.73 -8.37 0.46
CA ILE A 15 -18.47 -9.13 0.46
C ILE A 15 -17.28 -8.28 0.10
N ALA A 16 -17.50 -7.24 -0.71
CA ALA A 16 -16.44 -6.34 -1.17
C ALA A 16 -16.95 -4.95 -1.49
N GLU A 17 -16.03 -3.97 -1.46
CA GLU A 17 -16.15 -2.70 -2.16
C GLU A 17 -15.25 -2.74 -3.40
N VAL A 18 -15.81 -2.45 -4.57
CA VAL A 18 -15.06 -2.43 -5.83
C VAL A 18 -14.80 -1.00 -6.26
N PHE A 19 -13.53 -0.65 -6.35
CA PHE A 19 -13.02 0.63 -6.80
C PHE A 19 -12.66 0.54 -8.28
N VAL A 20 -13.44 1.23 -9.14
CA VAL A 20 -13.22 1.25 -10.59
C VAL A 20 -12.18 2.33 -10.93
N LEU A 21 -11.06 1.92 -11.49
CA LEU A 21 -9.93 2.76 -11.86
C LEU A 21 -9.96 3.15 -13.33
N ASN A 22 -10.34 2.20 -14.20
CA ASN A 22 -10.48 2.39 -15.63
C ASN A 22 -11.93 2.16 -16.05
N ARG A 23 -12.73 3.23 -16.08
CA ARG A 23 -14.16 3.17 -16.37
C ARG A 23 -14.47 2.64 -17.79
N ALA A 24 -13.65 2.97 -18.78
CA ALA A 24 -13.89 2.56 -20.16
C ALA A 24 -13.73 1.04 -20.36
N ALA A 25 -12.68 0.45 -19.77
CA ALA A 25 -12.46 -1.00 -19.81
C ALA A 25 -13.48 -1.75 -18.94
N PHE A 26 -13.90 -1.17 -17.82
CA PHE A 26 -14.78 -1.82 -16.87
C PHE A 26 -16.27 -1.74 -17.22
N GLN A 27 -16.72 -0.73 -17.98
CA GLN A 27 -18.11 -0.60 -18.43
C GLN A 27 -18.55 -1.72 -19.40
N SER A 28 -17.62 -2.30 -20.15
CA SER A 28 -17.92 -3.46 -21.01
C SER A 28 -18.18 -4.75 -20.20
N ALA A 29 -17.69 -4.79 -18.96
CA ALA A 29 -17.82 -5.91 -18.04
C ALA A 29 -19.03 -5.79 -17.08
N THR A 30 -19.79 -4.69 -17.11
CA THR A 30 -20.95 -4.50 -16.24
C THR A 30 -22.24 -4.79 -16.98
N LYS A 31 -22.96 -5.83 -16.58
CA LYS A 31 -24.35 -6.05 -17.01
C LYS A 31 -25.27 -5.32 -16.03
N HIS A 32 -25.94 -4.24 -16.46
CA HIS A 32 -27.07 -3.69 -15.72
C HIS A 32 -28.20 -4.70 -15.75
N ASN A 33 -28.51 -5.31 -14.61
CA ASN A 33 -29.73 -6.10 -14.46
C ASN A 33 -30.91 -5.12 -14.29
N GLU A 34 -31.63 -4.83 -15.36
CA GLU A 34 -32.86 -3.99 -15.36
C GLU A 34 -34.08 -4.64 -14.68
N GLY A 35 -33.88 -5.68 -13.90
CA GLY A 35 -35.00 -6.40 -13.31
C GLY A 35 -34.77 -6.96 -11.94
N SER A 36 -35.05 -6.20 -10.92
CA SER A 36 -35.17 -6.54 -9.50
C SER A 36 -33.96 -6.18 -8.61
N GLY A 37 -34.04 -5.03 -7.95
CA GLY A 37 -33.19 -4.66 -6.83
C GLY A 37 -31.84 -4.05 -7.28
N SER A 38 -31.40 -3.04 -6.57
CA SER A 38 -30.20 -2.23 -6.80
C SER A 38 -28.88 -3.01 -6.64
N GLY A 39 -28.70 -4.14 -7.33
CA GLY A 39 -27.49 -4.96 -7.28
C GLY A 39 -26.57 -4.66 -8.48
N PHE A 40 -25.39 -4.15 -8.24
CA PHE A 40 -24.30 -4.07 -9.21
C PHE A 40 -23.70 -5.48 -9.35
N THR A 41 -23.67 -6.02 -10.57
CA THR A 41 -23.00 -7.28 -10.89
C THR A 41 -21.80 -7.00 -11.79
N LEU A 42 -20.64 -7.52 -11.39
CA LEU A 42 -19.46 -7.55 -12.24
C LEU A 42 -19.70 -8.50 -13.41
N GLY A 43 -19.25 -8.14 -14.60
CA GLY A 43 -19.14 -9.07 -15.72
C GLY A 43 -17.92 -9.99 -15.57
N GLU A 44 -17.57 -10.65 -16.65
CA GLU A 44 -16.45 -11.59 -16.71
C GLU A 44 -15.11 -10.88 -16.50
N VAL A 45 -14.35 -11.29 -15.47
CA VAL A 45 -13.06 -10.67 -15.10
C VAL A 45 -11.93 -11.69 -14.99
N ALA A 46 -10.72 -11.22 -15.28
CA ALA A 46 -9.48 -11.86 -14.88
C ALA A 46 -9.04 -11.29 -13.53
N CYS A 47 -8.80 -12.14 -12.54
CA CYS A 47 -8.46 -11.66 -11.21
C CYS A 47 -7.17 -12.25 -10.65
N THR A 48 -6.62 -11.60 -9.65
CA THR A 48 -5.60 -12.10 -8.75
C THR A 48 -5.96 -11.72 -7.32
N VAL A 49 -5.61 -12.57 -6.36
CA VAL A 49 -5.91 -12.34 -4.94
C VAL A 49 -4.60 -12.09 -4.20
N GLY A 50 -4.54 -11.05 -3.36
CA GLY A 50 -3.35 -10.77 -2.59
C GLY A 50 -3.55 -9.65 -1.57
N PHE A 51 -2.73 -9.63 -0.52
CA PHE A 51 -2.75 -8.50 0.42
C PHE A 51 -2.12 -7.24 -0.18
N PHE A 52 -1.18 -7.38 -1.10
CA PHE A 52 -0.49 -6.34 -1.86
C PHE A 52 0.10 -5.20 -1.03
N ASP A 53 0.51 -5.48 0.21
CA ASP A 53 1.10 -4.46 1.07
C ASP A 53 2.43 -3.96 0.50
N GLY A 54 2.49 -2.64 0.28
CA GLY A 54 3.62 -1.98 -0.34
C GLY A 54 3.66 -2.07 -1.87
N VAL A 55 2.83 -2.87 -2.54
CA VAL A 55 2.84 -3.07 -4.00
C VAL A 55 4.29 -3.08 -4.54
N HIS A 56 5.14 -3.93 -3.95
CA HIS A 56 6.55 -4.06 -4.30
C HIS A 56 6.74 -4.75 -5.67
N ARG A 57 7.97 -4.80 -6.19
CA ARG A 57 8.25 -5.34 -7.53
C ARG A 57 7.62 -6.70 -7.80
N GLY A 58 7.63 -7.63 -6.83
CA GLY A 58 6.96 -8.93 -7.01
C GLY A 58 5.44 -8.81 -7.14
N HIS A 59 4.80 -7.92 -6.39
CA HIS A 59 3.38 -7.62 -6.60
C HIS A 59 3.14 -6.98 -7.97
N GLN A 60 3.99 -6.03 -8.39
CA GLN A 60 3.89 -5.38 -9.71
C GLN A 60 4.02 -6.41 -10.83
N HIS A 61 4.94 -7.38 -10.71
CA HIS A 61 5.08 -8.47 -11.67
C HIS A 61 3.79 -9.29 -11.82
N VAL A 62 3.19 -9.73 -10.70
CA VAL A 62 1.91 -10.47 -10.72
C VAL A 62 0.79 -9.64 -11.37
N LEU A 63 0.68 -8.34 -11.03
CA LEU A 63 -0.35 -7.46 -11.58
C LEU A 63 -0.15 -7.21 -13.09
N GLN A 64 1.07 -7.01 -13.54
CA GLN A 64 1.41 -6.85 -14.95
C GLN A 64 1.16 -8.14 -15.75
N SER A 65 1.50 -9.30 -15.16
CA SER A 65 1.21 -10.62 -15.76
C SER A 65 -0.30 -10.84 -15.89
N LEU A 66 -1.09 -10.42 -14.87
CA LEU A 66 -2.55 -10.45 -14.94
C LEU A 66 -3.07 -9.56 -16.06
N HIS A 67 -2.56 -8.33 -16.18
CA HIS A 67 -2.96 -7.43 -17.26
C HIS A 67 -2.72 -8.03 -18.65
N THR A 68 -1.54 -8.66 -18.84
CA THR A 68 -1.22 -9.32 -20.12
C THR A 68 -2.15 -10.49 -20.40
N ALA A 69 -2.34 -11.39 -19.42
CA ALA A 69 -3.20 -12.57 -19.57
C ALA A 69 -4.68 -12.21 -19.80
N ALA A 70 -5.16 -11.14 -19.17
CA ALA A 70 -6.52 -10.64 -19.34
C ALA A 70 -6.75 -10.09 -20.76
N ARG A 71 -5.79 -9.33 -21.29
CA ARG A 71 -5.88 -8.79 -22.67
C ARG A 71 -5.97 -9.89 -23.71
N GLU A 72 -5.23 -10.98 -23.57
CA GLU A 72 -5.29 -12.14 -24.47
C GLU A 72 -6.66 -12.82 -24.46
N ARG A 73 -7.41 -12.70 -23.37
CA ARG A 73 -8.74 -13.29 -23.16
C ARG A 73 -9.89 -12.31 -23.38
N GLY A 74 -9.61 -11.03 -23.62
CA GLY A 74 -10.61 -9.98 -23.74
C GLY A 74 -11.36 -9.69 -22.43
N LEU A 75 -10.73 -9.97 -21.26
CA LEU A 75 -11.28 -9.78 -19.92
C LEU A 75 -10.80 -8.46 -19.29
N SER A 76 -11.61 -7.88 -18.42
CA SER A 76 -11.19 -6.78 -17.55
C SER A 76 -10.40 -7.32 -16.37
N THR A 77 -9.46 -6.52 -15.84
CA THR A 77 -8.58 -6.91 -14.74
C THR A 77 -9.13 -6.50 -13.39
N LEU A 78 -9.09 -7.42 -12.41
CA LEU A 78 -9.54 -7.20 -11.05
C LEU A 78 -8.47 -7.66 -10.04
N ALA A 79 -7.90 -6.73 -9.27
CA ALA A 79 -7.08 -7.10 -8.12
C ALA A 79 -7.97 -7.25 -6.88
N VAL A 80 -7.96 -8.42 -6.26
CA VAL A 80 -8.73 -8.72 -5.04
C VAL A 80 -7.80 -8.58 -3.84
N THR A 81 -8.13 -7.67 -2.91
CA THR A 81 -7.31 -7.37 -1.74
C THR A 81 -8.14 -7.19 -0.47
N PHE A 82 -7.51 -6.80 0.64
CA PHE A 82 -8.12 -6.64 1.95
C PHE A 82 -7.78 -5.26 2.53
N ALA A 83 -8.73 -4.64 3.25
CA ALA A 83 -8.48 -3.39 3.96
C ALA A 83 -7.47 -3.58 5.10
N GLN A 84 -7.63 -4.67 5.87
CA GLN A 84 -6.77 -5.03 7.00
C GLN A 84 -6.10 -6.38 6.75
N HIS A 85 -4.96 -6.62 7.41
CA HIS A 85 -4.24 -7.87 7.26
C HIS A 85 -5.09 -9.04 7.81
N PRO A 86 -5.43 -10.08 7.00
CA PRO A 86 -6.31 -11.18 7.43
C PRO A 86 -5.86 -11.87 8.72
N ARG A 87 -4.54 -11.93 8.99
CA ARG A 87 -4.00 -12.53 10.24
C ARG A 87 -4.41 -11.80 11.51
N SER A 88 -4.68 -10.51 11.47
CA SER A 88 -5.12 -9.74 12.64
C SER A 88 -6.52 -10.16 13.10
N LEU A 89 -7.39 -10.48 12.14
CA LEU A 89 -8.77 -10.93 12.42
C LEU A 89 -8.84 -12.39 12.85
N VAL A 90 -7.98 -13.25 12.28
CA VAL A 90 -8.00 -14.71 12.58
C VAL A 90 -7.27 -15.06 13.87
N ARG A 91 -6.17 -14.35 14.21
CA ARG A 91 -5.30 -14.72 15.34
C ARG A 91 -5.39 -13.77 16.54
N ASN A 92 -6.20 -12.73 16.49
CA ASN A 92 -6.28 -11.68 17.51
C ASN A 92 -4.90 -11.10 17.92
N VAL A 93 -3.97 -11.04 16.95
CA VAL A 93 -2.63 -10.48 17.09
C VAL A 93 -2.60 -9.14 16.38
N ALA A 94 -1.99 -8.14 17.00
CA ALA A 94 -1.82 -6.83 16.36
C ALA A 94 -1.16 -6.99 14.98
N ALA A 95 -1.78 -6.41 13.95
CA ALA A 95 -1.19 -6.39 12.62
C ALA A 95 0.14 -5.61 12.66
N PRO A 96 1.16 -6.04 11.91
CA PRO A 96 2.34 -5.21 11.73
C PRO A 96 1.96 -3.91 11.01
N PRO A 97 2.67 -2.79 11.25
CA PRO A 97 2.44 -1.56 10.51
C PRO A 97 2.49 -1.79 9.00
N SER A 98 1.56 -1.17 8.28
CA SER A 98 1.41 -1.35 6.82
C SER A 98 2.42 -0.50 6.05
N LEU A 99 2.95 -1.05 4.96
CA LEU A 99 3.80 -0.30 4.03
C LEU A 99 3.00 0.74 3.23
N THR A 100 1.72 0.47 3.01
CA THR A 100 0.79 1.37 2.31
C THR A 100 -0.49 1.51 3.09
N THR A 101 -1.09 2.70 3.09
CA THR A 101 -2.51 2.86 3.44
C THR A 101 -3.37 2.16 2.38
N LEU A 102 -4.66 1.98 2.65
CA LEU A 102 -5.58 1.40 1.67
C LEU A 102 -5.65 2.26 0.40
N GLN A 103 -5.74 3.57 0.55
CA GLN A 103 -5.81 4.50 -0.57
C GLN A 103 -4.53 4.44 -1.43
N GLU A 104 -3.35 4.52 -0.80
CA GLU A 104 -2.07 4.37 -1.51
C GLU A 104 -1.97 3.02 -2.24
N LYS A 105 -2.46 1.95 -1.63
CA LYS A 105 -2.46 0.61 -2.24
C LYS A 105 -3.33 0.55 -3.49
N ILE A 106 -4.54 1.11 -3.44
CA ILE A 106 -5.46 1.15 -4.59
C ILE A 106 -4.84 1.93 -5.74
N GLU A 107 -4.26 3.10 -5.46
CA GLU A 107 -3.59 3.93 -6.47
C GLU A 107 -2.42 3.20 -7.12
N LEU A 108 -1.54 2.59 -6.31
CA LEU A 108 -0.38 1.83 -6.79
C LEU A 108 -0.74 0.57 -7.59
N ILE A 109 -1.86 -0.07 -7.27
CA ILE A 109 -2.39 -1.17 -8.08
C ILE A 109 -2.89 -0.63 -9.43
N GLY A 110 -3.53 0.53 -9.43
CA GLY A 110 -3.96 1.22 -10.66
C GLY A 110 -2.79 1.58 -11.58
N ASP A 111 -1.67 2.02 -11.02
CA ASP A 111 -0.43 2.31 -11.77
C ASP A 111 0.12 1.06 -12.49
N CYS A 112 -0.28 -0.15 -12.07
CA CYS A 112 0.03 -1.41 -12.75
C CYS A 112 -0.97 -1.76 -13.87
N HIS A 113 -1.78 -0.81 -14.33
CA HIS A 113 -2.79 -0.98 -15.38
C HIS A 113 -3.93 -1.95 -15.04
N ILE A 114 -4.27 -2.05 -13.78
CA ILE A 114 -5.43 -2.82 -13.30
C ILE A 114 -6.69 -1.96 -13.42
N ASP A 115 -7.77 -2.51 -13.97
CA ASP A 115 -9.00 -1.78 -14.24
C ASP A 115 -9.84 -1.54 -13.00
N ALA A 116 -9.82 -2.47 -12.03
CA ALA A 116 -10.53 -2.32 -10.76
C ALA A 116 -9.86 -3.06 -9.61
N VAL A 117 -10.16 -2.62 -8.38
CA VAL A 117 -9.71 -3.25 -7.14
C VAL A 117 -10.91 -3.62 -6.29
N ALA A 118 -11.05 -4.89 -5.95
CA ALA A 118 -12.03 -5.37 -4.98
C ALA A 118 -11.38 -5.45 -3.60
N VAL A 119 -11.86 -4.64 -2.67
CA VAL A 119 -11.44 -4.66 -1.27
C VAL A 119 -12.43 -5.52 -0.48
N LEU A 120 -12.01 -6.71 -0.10
CA LEU A 120 -12.87 -7.67 0.61
C LEU A 120 -13.13 -7.23 2.05
N ASN A 121 -14.39 -7.34 2.47
CA ASN A 121 -14.81 -7.31 3.87
C ASN A 121 -14.52 -8.67 4.50
N PHE A 122 -13.32 -8.84 5.05
CA PHE A 122 -12.89 -10.12 5.61
C PHE A 122 -13.57 -10.37 6.96
N THR A 123 -14.69 -11.10 6.94
CA THR A 123 -15.47 -11.45 8.12
C THR A 123 -15.04 -12.80 8.72
N PRO A 124 -15.42 -13.13 9.98
CA PRO A 124 -15.19 -14.46 10.55
C PRO A 124 -15.79 -15.60 9.71
N GLU A 125 -16.94 -15.36 9.06
CA GLU A 125 -17.59 -16.32 8.17
C GLU A 125 -16.72 -16.56 6.92
N MET A 126 -16.23 -15.48 6.29
CA MET A 126 -15.33 -15.58 5.13
C MET A 126 -14.04 -16.32 5.49
N ALA A 127 -13.50 -16.13 6.70
CA ALA A 127 -12.31 -16.82 7.18
C ALA A 127 -12.48 -18.34 7.34
N GLN A 128 -13.72 -18.86 7.41
CA GLN A 128 -14.01 -20.28 7.50
C GLN A 128 -14.13 -20.96 6.14
N LEU A 129 -14.25 -20.20 5.05
CA LEU A 129 -14.37 -20.78 3.71
C LEU A 129 -13.11 -21.59 3.36
N THR A 130 -13.33 -22.78 2.79
CA THR A 130 -12.27 -23.53 2.11
C THR A 130 -11.83 -22.77 0.85
N ALA A 131 -10.72 -23.16 0.23
CA ALA A 131 -10.28 -22.55 -1.03
C ALA A 131 -11.34 -22.70 -2.13
N GLN A 132 -11.96 -23.88 -2.24
CA GLN A 132 -13.03 -24.14 -3.22
C GLN A 132 -14.26 -23.26 -2.97
N GLU A 133 -14.73 -23.16 -1.71
CA GLU A 133 -15.87 -22.29 -1.36
C GLU A 133 -15.54 -20.80 -1.59
N PHE A 134 -14.31 -20.38 -1.30
CA PHE A 134 -13.89 -19.02 -1.60
C PHE A 134 -13.88 -18.73 -3.12
N MET A 135 -13.37 -19.66 -3.93
CA MET A 135 -13.41 -19.55 -5.38
C MET A 135 -14.84 -19.49 -5.91
N GLN A 136 -15.73 -20.33 -5.38
CA GLN A 136 -17.13 -20.36 -5.79
C GLN A 136 -17.86 -19.08 -5.37
N ILE A 137 -17.94 -18.84 -4.05
CA ILE A 137 -18.82 -17.81 -3.48
C ILE A 137 -18.28 -16.40 -3.73
N VAL A 138 -16.96 -16.20 -3.51
CA VAL A 138 -16.36 -14.85 -3.59
C VAL A 138 -15.92 -14.54 -5.01
N LEU A 139 -15.13 -15.43 -5.63
CA LEU A 139 -14.54 -15.10 -6.93
C LEU A 139 -15.54 -15.30 -8.07
N ARG A 140 -16.22 -16.46 -8.16
CA ARG A 140 -17.12 -16.76 -9.29
C ARG A 140 -18.45 -16.06 -9.17
N GLU A 141 -19.18 -16.31 -8.09
CA GLU A 141 -20.56 -15.80 -7.92
C GLU A 141 -20.57 -14.30 -7.55
N GLY A 142 -19.66 -13.86 -6.68
CA GLY A 142 -19.60 -12.48 -6.20
C GLY A 142 -18.89 -11.55 -7.16
N LEU A 143 -17.72 -11.94 -7.68
CA LEU A 143 -16.83 -11.06 -8.45
C LEU A 143 -16.76 -11.40 -9.94
N GLY A 144 -17.47 -12.43 -10.44
CA GLY A 144 -17.53 -12.77 -11.87
C GLY A 144 -16.21 -13.29 -12.45
N ALA A 145 -15.34 -13.88 -11.64
CA ALA A 145 -14.04 -14.37 -12.11
C ALA A 145 -14.20 -15.52 -13.12
N GLU A 146 -13.52 -15.40 -14.24
CA GLU A 146 -13.35 -16.46 -15.26
C GLU A 146 -11.90 -16.89 -15.41
N PHE A 147 -10.96 -16.01 -15.03
CA PHE A 147 -9.54 -16.31 -14.99
C PHE A 147 -8.95 -15.89 -13.64
N LEU A 148 -8.18 -16.76 -13.02
CA LEU A 148 -7.46 -16.54 -11.76
C LEU A 148 -5.97 -16.71 -11.98
N LEU A 149 -5.19 -15.65 -11.85
CA LEU A 149 -3.73 -15.71 -11.80
C LEU A 149 -3.28 -15.80 -10.33
N MET A 150 -2.64 -16.87 -9.97
CA MET A 150 -2.07 -17.08 -8.63
C MET A 150 -0.59 -16.69 -8.58
N GLY A 151 -0.20 -15.90 -7.57
CA GLY A 151 1.21 -15.70 -7.25
C GLY A 151 1.84 -17.02 -6.73
N TYR A 152 3.15 -17.16 -6.89
CA TYR A 152 3.88 -18.41 -6.60
C TYR A 152 3.66 -18.95 -5.17
N ASP A 153 3.67 -18.08 -4.15
CA ASP A 153 3.51 -18.48 -2.74
C ASP A 153 2.10 -18.17 -2.19
N HIS A 154 1.18 -17.76 -3.07
CA HIS A 154 -0.13 -17.29 -2.61
C HIS A 154 -1.09 -18.45 -2.41
N ARG A 155 -1.73 -18.47 -1.23
CA ARG A 155 -2.82 -19.37 -0.87
C ARG A 155 -3.93 -18.59 -0.20
N PHE A 156 -5.15 -18.94 -0.45
CA PHE A 156 -6.34 -18.38 0.18
C PHE A 156 -7.29 -19.50 0.64
N GLY A 157 -8.30 -19.13 1.43
CA GLY A 157 -9.17 -20.06 2.09
C GLY A 157 -8.55 -20.69 3.35
N ARG A 158 -9.36 -21.46 4.07
CA ARG A 158 -8.90 -22.20 5.26
C ARG A 158 -7.89 -23.29 4.84
N PRO A 159 -6.66 -23.28 5.36
CA PRO A 159 -5.62 -24.20 4.91
C PRO A 159 -6.02 -25.67 5.11
N LYS A 160 -5.80 -26.50 4.10
CA LYS A 160 -5.77 -27.97 4.20
C LYS A 160 -4.32 -28.43 4.07
N ALA A 161 -3.96 -29.52 4.78
CA ALA A 161 -2.57 -29.95 4.93
C ALA A 161 -1.86 -30.24 3.59
N ASP A 162 -2.58 -30.84 2.62
CA ASP A 162 -2.01 -31.32 1.35
C ASP A 162 -2.53 -30.53 0.13
N GLU A 163 -3.12 -29.31 0.34
CA GLU A 163 -3.66 -28.51 -0.74
C GLU A 163 -2.55 -27.73 -1.46
N GLY A 164 -2.42 -27.97 -2.76
CA GLY A 164 -1.44 -27.35 -3.64
C GLY A 164 -2.07 -26.71 -4.88
N PHE A 165 -1.24 -26.17 -5.76
CA PHE A 165 -1.68 -25.49 -6.99
C PHE A 165 -2.60 -26.38 -7.86
N ALA A 166 -2.31 -27.69 -7.97
CA ALA A 166 -3.14 -28.62 -8.73
C ALA A 166 -4.58 -28.72 -8.20
N ASP A 167 -4.82 -28.51 -6.91
CA ASP A 167 -6.17 -28.49 -6.34
C ASP A 167 -6.92 -27.23 -6.76
N TYR A 168 -6.28 -26.05 -6.78
CA TYR A 168 -6.88 -24.82 -7.28
C TYR A 168 -7.24 -24.93 -8.76
N VAL A 169 -6.41 -25.58 -9.58
CA VAL A 169 -6.71 -25.85 -11.00
C VAL A 169 -7.95 -26.73 -11.12
N ARG A 170 -8.06 -27.81 -10.31
CA ARG A 170 -9.24 -28.68 -10.31
C ARG A 170 -10.49 -27.93 -9.85
N TYR A 171 -10.44 -27.17 -8.76
CA TYR A 171 -11.57 -26.35 -8.29
C TYR A 171 -12.02 -25.34 -9.35
N GLY A 172 -11.03 -24.70 -10.01
CA GLY A 172 -11.31 -23.77 -11.10
C GLY A 172 -12.06 -24.43 -12.27
N ALA A 173 -11.62 -25.63 -12.70
CA ALA A 173 -12.28 -26.40 -13.76
C ALA A 173 -13.74 -26.73 -13.42
N ASP A 174 -14.02 -27.12 -12.18
CA ASP A 174 -15.39 -27.40 -11.69
C ASP A 174 -16.28 -26.15 -11.67
N LEU A 175 -15.69 -24.96 -11.51
CA LEU A 175 -16.39 -23.67 -11.37
C LEU A 175 -16.40 -22.84 -12.68
N GLY A 176 -15.76 -23.30 -13.74
CA GLY A 176 -15.57 -22.53 -14.97
C GLY A 176 -14.62 -21.34 -14.79
N ILE A 177 -13.60 -21.47 -13.93
CA ILE A 177 -12.51 -20.52 -13.75
C ILE A 177 -11.22 -21.15 -14.27
N GLU A 178 -10.60 -20.55 -15.29
CA GLU A 178 -9.26 -20.93 -15.72
C GLU A 178 -8.25 -20.47 -14.64
N VAL A 179 -7.39 -21.35 -14.14
CA VAL A 179 -6.40 -21.03 -13.10
C VAL A 179 -4.99 -21.19 -13.64
N ALA A 180 -4.19 -20.14 -13.54
CA ALA A 180 -2.80 -20.11 -13.94
C ALA A 180 -1.89 -19.69 -12.78
N LEU A 181 -0.63 -20.14 -12.82
CA LEU A 181 0.41 -19.71 -11.90
C LEU A 181 1.25 -18.61 -12.56
N CYS A 182 1.52 -17.54 -11.84
CA CYS A 182 2.44 -16.52 -12.30
C CYS A 182 3.87 -17.08 -12.30
N ASP A 183 4.60 -16.86 -13.40
CA ASP A 183 5.99 -17.27 -13.50
C ASP A 183 6.84 -16.55 -12.46
N LYS A 184 7.82 -17.26 -11.91
CA LYS A 184 8.72 -16.73 -10.90
C LYS A 184 9.90 -16.04 -11.59
N GLU A 185 10.08 -14.74 -11.35
CA GLU A 185 11.36 -14.09 -11.70
C GLU A 185 12.45 -14.52 -10.72
N GLU A 186 13.67 -14.82 -11.23
CA GLU A 186 14.80 -15.28 -10.39
C GLU A 186 15.21 -14.25 -9.32
N ALA A 187 14.92 -12.96 -9.53
CA ALA A 187 15.20 -11.88 -8.57
C ALA A 187 14.27 -11.87 -7.34
N GLU A 188 13.20 -12.66 -7.31
CA GLU A 188 12.16 -12.60 -6.26
C GLU A 188 12.49 -13.36 -4.97
N LEU A 189 13.58 -14.11 -4.91
CA LEU A 189 13.89 -15.00 -3.77
C LEU A 189 14.01 -14.29 -2.41
N GLN A 190 14.20 -12.97 -2.36
CA GLN A 190 14.29 -12.18 -1.13
C GLN A 190 13.26 -11.05 -1.04
N LEU A 191 12.34 -10.97 -2.01
CA LEU A 191 11.40 -9.86 -2.15
C LEU A 191 10.09 -10.16 -1.41
N SER A 192 9.89 -9.52 -0.28
CA SER A 192 8.65 -9.64 0.50
C SER A 192 8.34 -8.34 1.23
N SER A 193 7.06 -8.11 1.55
CA SER A 193 6.67 -6.99 2.41
C SER A 193 7.37 -7.04 3.78
N SER A 194 7.72 -8.24 4.28
CA SER A 194 8.45 -8.40 5.54
C SER A 194 9.89 -7.94 5.45
N SER A 195 10.61 -8.27 4.37
CA SER A 195 11.99 -7.77 4.16
C SER A 195 12.05 -6.25 4.00
N ILE A 196 11.06 -5.67 3.30
CA ILE A 196 10.95 -4.22 3.13
C ILE A 196 10.69 -3.52 4.48
N ARG A 197 9.77 -4.07 5.33
CA ARG A 197 9.55 -3.54 6.67
C ARG A 197 10.83 -3.54 7.49
N LEU A 198 11.57 -4.65 7.49
CA LEU A 198 12.83 -4.76 8.22
C LEU A 198 13.85 -3.69 7.78
N LEU A 199 13.99 -3.44 6.48
CA LEU A 199 14.86 -2.38 5.96
C LEU A 199 14.43 -0.99 6.43
N LEU A 200 13.13 -0.68 6.38
CA LEU A 200 12.60 0.59 6.86
C LEU A 200 12.76 0.76 8.38
N GLU A 201 12.54 -0.30 9.17
CA GLU A 201 12.75 -0.33 10.61
C GLU A 201 14.23 -0.18 11.01
N GLN A 202 15.16 -0.49 10.11
CA GLN A 202 16.60 -0.24 10.25
C GLN A 202 17.02 1.13 9.70
N GLY A 203 16.13 1.85 9.00
CA GLY A 203 16.40 3.12 8.35
C GLY A 203 17.09 3.02 6.99
N ASN A 204 17.17 1.83 6.42
CA ASN A 204 17.76 1.54 5.12
C ASN A 204 16.76 1.83 3.99
N VAL A 205 16.28 3.09 3.92
CA VAL A 205 15.23 3.51 2.98
C VAL A 205 15.66 3.36 1.51
N ALA A 206 16.94 3.55 1.20
CA ALA A 206 17.43 3.41 -0.18
C ALA A 206 17.30 1.95 -0.68
N GLU A 207 17.65 0.97 0.14
CA GLU A 207 17.51 -0.45 -0.19
C GLU A 207 16.02 -0.85 -0.26
N ALA A 208 15.19 -0.35 0.67
CA ALA A 208 13.74 -0.55 0.63
C ALA A 208 13.14 -0.02 -0.68
N ASN A 209 13.60 1.15 -1.16
CA ASN A 209 13.16 1.76 -2.42
C ASN A 209 13.50 0.87 -3.64
N LEU A 210 14.67 0.22 -3.65
CA LEU A 210 15.03 -0.73 -4.70
C LEU A 210 14.05 -1.91 -4.77
N LEU A 211 13.67 -2.46 -3.62
CA LEU A 211 12.71 -3.57 -3.54
C LEU A 211 11.29 -3.12 -3.88
N LEU A 212 10.90 -1.90 -3.50
CA LEU A 212 9.62 -1.31 -3.86
C LEU A 212 9.53 -0.93 -5.35
N GLY A 213 10.66 -0.67 -6.02
CA GLY A 213 10.70 -0.10 -7.37
C GLY A 213 10.32 1.38 -7.43
N ARG A 214 10.22 2.04 -6.26
CA ARG A 214 9.91 3.47 -6.10
C ARG A 214 10.35 3.97 -4.73
N SER A 215 10.35 5.29 -4.55
CA SER A 215 10.60 5.89 -3.24
C SER A 215 9.47 5.54 -2.25
N TYR A 216 9.85 5.22 -1.01
CA TYR A 216 8.89 5.02 0.07
C TYR A 216 8.25 6.35 0.44
N LYS A 217 6.91 6.38 0.51
CA LYS A 217 6.12 7.59 0.78
C LYS A 217 5.41 7.51 2.12
N VAL A 218 5.31 8.65 2.79
CA VAL A 218 4.45 8.85 3.96
C VAL A 218 3.72 10.17 3.78
N SER A 219 2.39 10.13 3.80
CA SER A 219 1.54 11.31 3.69
C SER A 219 0.94 11.67 5.05
N GLY A 220 0.69 12.96 5.27
CA GLY A 220 0.05 13.43 6.50
C GLY A 220 -0.39 14.88 6.40
N THR A 221 -1.21 15.30 7.36
CA THR A 221 -1.69 16.68 7.49
C THR A 221 -0.76 17.48 8.40
N VAL A 222 -0.43 18.69 8.02
CA VAL A 222 0.43 19.58 8.81
C VAL A 222 -0.34 20.12 10.02
N VAL A 223 0.18 19.83 11.21
CA VAL A 223 -0.39 20.26 12.49
C VAL A 223 0.56 21.19 13.26
N HIS A 224 0.02 21.89 14.26
CA HIS A 224 0.84 22.75 15.12
C HIS A 224 1.82 21.93 15.97
N GLY A 225 3.10 22.32 15.93
CA GLY A 225 4.18 21.80 16.77
C GLY A 225 4.73 22.86 17.71
N PHE A 226 5.86 22.57 18.37
CA PHE A 226 6.51 23.48 19.34
C PHE A 226 7.24 24.69 18.70
N GLN A 227 7.32 24.76 17.37
CA GLN A 227 7.90 25.87 16.60
C GLN A 227 9.37 26.22 16.93
N ASN A 228 10.13 25.30 17.55
CA ASN A 228 11.53 25.53 17.93
C ASN A 228 12.45 25.79 16.71
N GLY A 229 12.17 25.18 15.58
CA GLY A 229 12.93 25.34 14.33
C GLY A 229 12.91 26.79 13.79
N ARG A 230 11.83 27.54 14.00
CA ARG A 230 11.74 28.94 13.55
C ARG A 230 12.85 29.82 14.12
N LYS A 231 13.22 29.61 15.40
CA LYS A 231 14.28 30.38 16.08
C LYS A 231 15.67 30.10 15.50
N LEU A 232 15.84 28.95 14.84
CA LEU A 232 17.10 28.51 14.26
C LEU A 232 17.20 28.85 12.75
N GLY A 233 16.13 29.38 12.13
CA GLY A 233 16.06 29.60 10.70
C GLY A 233 15.68 28.35 9.88
N TYR A 234 15.25 27.28 10.55
CA TYR A 234 14.80 26.02 9.95
C TYR A 234 13.37 25.68 10.42
N PRO A 235 12.34 26.43 10.00
CA PRO A 235 10.96 26.11 10.38
C PRO A 235 10.58 24.72 9.88
N THR A 236 9.92 23.94 10.74
CA THR A 236 9.48 22.56 10.41
C THR A 236 7.97 22.47 10.39
N ALA A 237 7.44 21.75 9.40
CA ALA A 237 6.07 21.25 9.35
C ALA A 237 6.00 19.93 10.14
N ASN A 238 5.06 19.83 11.08
CA ASN A 238 4.80 18.61 11.84
C ASN A 238 3.66 17.87 11.19
N LEU A 239 3.85 16.59 10.85
CA LEU A 239 2.84 15.80 10.17
C LEU A 239 2.11 14.87 11.14
N GLU A 240 0.79 14.94 11.11
CA GLU A 240 -0.09 13.91 11.63
C GLU A 240 -0.35 12.88 10.53
N ILE A 241 0.00 11.63 10.80
CA ILE A 241 -0.05 10.53 9.84
C ILE A 241 -0.99 9.42 10.31
N ASP A 242 -1.40 8.56 9.40
CA ASP A 242 -2.13 7.34 9.73
C ASP A 242 -1.29 6.45 10.67
N THR A 243 -1.85 6.08 11.82
CA THR A 243 -1.17 5.28 12.85
C THR A 243 -0.86 3.85 12.40
N ALA A 244 -1.55 3.34 11.38
CA ALA A 244 -1.28 2.03 10.79
C ALA A 244 -0.11 2.06 9.79
N LYS A 245 0.31 3.26 9.33
CA LYS A 245 1.40 3.43 8.37
C LYS A 245 2.75 3.21 9.02
N LEU A 246 3.61 2.41 8.40
CA LEU A 246 4.99 2.23 8.84
C LEU A 246 5.79 3.52 8.62
N VAL A 247 6.43 4.00 9.69
CA VAL A 247 7.39 5.11 9.62
C VAL A 247 8.79 4.53 9.67
N PRO A 248 9.75 5.00 8.85
CA PRO A 248 11.14 4.55 8.92
C PRO A 248 11.75 4.77 10.31
N HIS A 249 12.89 4.11 10.57
CA HIS A 249 13.64 4.25 11.83
C HIS A 249 13.90 5.71 12.22
N LEU A 250 14.04 5.97 13.52
CA LEU A 250 14.38 7.30 14.04
C LEU A 250 15.65 7.84 13.38
N GLY A 251 15.66 9.12 13.03
CA GLY A 251 16.80 9.78 12.38
C GLY A 251 16.37 10.90 11.46
N SER A 252 17.36 11.49 10.77
CA SER A 252 17.14 12.53 9.77
C SER A 252 17.31 11.95 8.37
N TYR A 253 16.46 12.40 7.44
CA TYR A 253 16.35 11.88 6.09
C TYR A 253 16.30 12.99 5.06
N ALA A 254 16.91 12.76 3.90
CA ALA A 254 16.67 13.53 2.70
C ALA A 254 15.35 13.05 2.06
N THR A 255 14.45 13.99 1.82
CA THR A 255 13.13 13.71 1.26
C THR A 255 12.78 14.68 0.13
N TRP A 256 12.03 14.20 -0.85
CA TRP A 256 11.18 15.09 -1.61
C TRP A 256 9.88 15.30 -0.86
N VAL A 257 9.43 16.54 -0.81
CA VAL A 257 8.14 16.94 -0.22
C VAL A 257 7.22 17.38 -1.34
N GLU A 258 6.13 16.66 -1.53
CA GLU A 258 5.10 17.02 -2.49
C GLU A 258 3.99 17.81 -1.81
N TRP A 259 3.67 18.97 -2.37
CA TRP A 259 2.59 19.84 -1.95
C TRP A 259 1.91 20.46 -3.16
N ARG A 260 0.59 20.27 -3.32
CA ARG A 260 -0.21 20.80 -4.44
C ARG A 260 0.39 20.50 -5.82
N GLY A 261 0.94 19.29 -6.01
CA GLY A 261 1.57 18.85 -7.26
C GLY A 261 2.96 19.44 -7.52
N GLN A 262 3.52 20.22 -6.58
CA GLN A 262 4.89 20.73 -6.64
C GLN A 262 5.81 19.91 -5.71
N ARG A 263 7.08 19.77 -6.08
CA ARG A 263 8.10 19.05 -5.30
C ARG A 263 9.13 20.00 -4.73
N PHE A 264 9.39 19.87 -3.45
CA PHE A 264 10.39 20.65 -2.72
C PHE A 264 11.41 19.73 -2.07
N ALA A 265 12.67 20.16 -2.02
CA ALA A 265 13.69 19.45 -1.25
C ALA A 265 13.39 19.62 0.25
N GLY A 266 13.45 18.52 1.02
CA GLY A 266 13.13 18.52 2.45
C GLY A 266 14.11 17.73 3.30
N MET A 267 14.32 18.23 4.50
CA MET A 267 14.99 17.52 5.59
C MET A 267 13.93 17.01 6.57
N THR A 268 13.71 15.71 6.62
CA THR A 268 12.71 15.11 7.49
C THR A 268 13.36 14.47 8.70
N ASN A 269 12.92 14.83 9.89
CA ASN A 269 13.35 14.22 11.15
C ASN A 269 12.23 13.32 11.69
N ILE A 270 12.58 12.07 11.98
CA ILE A 270 11.74 11.12 12.69
C ILE A 270 12.31 11.00 14.09
N GLY A 271 11.55 11.43 15.10
CA GLY A 271 11.98 11.44 16.49
C GLY A 271 10.90 10.90 17.44
N ARG A 272 11.20 10.91 18.73
CA ARG A 272 10.24 10.55 19.79
C ARG A 272 9.89 11.79 20.60
N ARG A 273 8.59 11.98 20.85
CA ARG A 273 8.10 13.02 21.75
C ARG A 273 7.53 12.40 23.02
N PRO A 274 7.84 12.95 24.20
CA PRO A 274 7.11 12.63 25.42
C PRO A 274 5.65 13.05 25.28
N THR A 275 4.72 12.18 25.67
CA THR A 275 3.29 12.52 25.78
C THR A 275 2.92 12.83 27.22
N LEU A 276 1.83 13.57 27.44
CA LEU A 276 1.33 13.91 28.76
C LEU A 276 0.99 12.68 29.63
N ASN A 277 0.76 11.52 29.01
CA ASN A 277 0.41 10.26 29.67
C ASN A 277 1.59 9.29 29.84
N ASN A 278 2.82 9.79 29.98
CA ASN A 278 4.05 9.00 30.12
C ASN A 278 4.39 8.04 28.95
N GLY A 279 3.76 8.22 27.78
CA GLY A 279 4.09 7.52 26.55
C GLY A 279 5.10 8.28 25.69
N THR A 280 5.64 7.64 24.66
CA THR A 280 6.42 8.27 23.59
C THR A 280 5.69 8.11 22.28
N GLN A 281 5.40 9.22 21.61
CA GLN A 281 4.80 9.22 20.28
C GLN A 281 5.89 9.52 19.24
N ILE A 282 5.82 8.85 18.09
CA ILE A 282 6.68 9.18 16.94
C ILE A 282 6.27 10.57 16.44
N SER A 283 7.25 11.46 16.27
CA SER A 283 7.08 12.75 15.62
C SER A 283 7.72 12.73 14.24
N LEU A 284 7.01 13.23 13.26
CA LEU A 284 7.47 13.39 11.89
C LEU A 284 7.48 14.88 11.57
N GLU A 285 8.68 15.44 11.43
CA GLU A 285 8.89 16.88 11.21
C GLU A 285 9.72 17.08 9.95
N THR A 286 9.26 17.90 9.03
CA THR A 286 10.01 18.21 7.82
C THR A 286 10.25 19.70 7.66
N HIS A 287 11.49 20.08 7.32
CA HIS A 287 11.86 21.40 6.88
C HIS A 287 11.97 21.42 5.35
N LEU A 288 11.15 22.21 4.69
CA LEU A 288 11.23 22.42 3.25
C LEU A 288 12.31 23.47 2.95
N LEU A 289 13.30 23.09 2.15
CA LEU A 289 14.39 23.98 1.74
C LEU A 289 13.84 25.06 0.79
N ASP A 290 14.29 26.30 0.98
CA ASP A 290 13.97 27.45 0.12
C ASP A 290 12.45 27.76 0.02
N PHE A 291 11.67 27.34 1.03
CA PHE A 291 10.21 27.50 1.10
C PHE A 291 9.79 28.53 2.17
N LYS A 292 8.71 29.31 1.90
CA LYS A 292 8.30 30.41 2.80
C LYS A 292 6.80 30.48 3.09
N ASP A 293 5.98 29.67 2.41
CA ASP A 293 4.53 29.73 2.59
C ASP A 293 4.07 29.03 3.87
N ASP A 294 2.82 29.27 4.25
CA ASP A 294 2.18 28.59 5.38
C ASP A 294 1.61 27.24 4.93
N LEU A 295 1.88 26.21 5.73
CA LEU A 295 1.47 24.83 5.44
C LEU A 295 0.45 24.26 6.44
N TYR A 296 0.02 25.03 7.44
CA TYR A 296 -0.91 24.49 8.45
C TYR A 296 -2.24 24.05 7.83
N GLY A 297 -2.66 22.82 8.18
CA GLY A 297 -3.85 22.16 7.63
C GLY A 297 -3.68 21.59 6.22
N GLU A 298 -2.54 21.81 5.58
CA GLU A 298 -2.24 21.26 4.26
C GLU A 298 -1.82 19.78 4.35
N SER A 299 -2.07 19.03 3.28
CA SER A 299 -1.58 17.66 3.12
C SER A 299 -0.22 17.68 2.43
N LEU A 300 0.76 16.99 3.00
CA LEU A 300 2.08 16.80 2.42
C LEU A 300 2.34 15.30 2.21
N THR A 301 3.05 14.97 1.13
CA THR A 301 3.61 13.64 0.90
C THR A 301 5.13 13.71 0.94
N LEU A 302 5.74 12.93 1.82
CA LEU A 302 7.18 12.81 1.99
C LEU A 302 7.68 11.57 1.24
N GLU A 303 8.54 11.76 0.24
CA GLU A 303 9.25 10.69 -0.44
C GLU A 303 10.65 10.53 0.17
N PHE A 304 10.91 9.41 0.82
CA PHE A 304 12.18 9.14 1.49
C PHE A 304 13.24 8.67 0.48
N ILE A 305 14.29 9.45 0.29
CA ILE A 305 15.37 9.14 -0.67
C ILE A 305 16.55 8.46 0.02
N GLY A 306 16.95 8.96 1.19
CA GLY A 306 18.05 8.37 1.92
C GLY A 306 18.21 8.91 3.33
N ARG A 307 18.93 8.17 4.16
CA ARG A 307 19.22 8.54 5.54
C ARG A 307 20.41 9.50 5.60
N LEU A 308 20.24 10.62 6.27
CA LEU A 308 21.31 11.60 6.52
C LEU A 308 22.16 11.20 7.74
N ARG A 309 21.50 10.86 8.84
CA ARG A 309 22.13 10.48 10.12
C ARG A 309 21.12 9.90 11.12
N ASP A 310 21.65 9.34 12.21
CA ASP A 310 20.89 8.95 13.39
C ASP A 310 20.37 10.18 14.17
N GLU A 311 19.38 9.96 15.04
CA GLU A 311 18.96 10.97 15.99
C GLU A 311 20.13 11.29 16.97
N LYS A 312 20.42 12.58 17.15
CA LYS A 312 21.55 13.05 17.92
C LYS A 312 21.14 14.16 18.90
N ARG A 313 21.63 14.11 20.12
CA ARG A 313 21.53 15.23 21.06
C ARG A 313 22.67 16.22 20.81
N PHE A 314 22.35 17.52 20.90
CA PHE A 314 23.31 18.59 20.70
C PHE A 314 23.54 19.32 22.01
N GLU A 315 24.79 19.69 22.27
CA GLU A 315 25.20 20.40 23.49
C GLU A 315 24.76 21.87 23.52
N GLY A 316 24.32 22.40 22.37
CA GLY A 316 23.84 23.79 22.26
C GLY A 316 23.26 24.11 20.89
N LEU A 317 22.64 25.30 20.81
CA LEU A 317 21.94 25.77 19.60
C LEU A 317 22.88 25.96 18.40
N GLU A 318 24.13 26.40 18.63
CA GLU A 318 25.11 26.61 17.56
C GLU A 318 25.55 25.28 16.92
N HIS A 319 25.77 24.24 17.72
CA HIS A 319 26.07 22.90 17.20
C HIS A 319 24.90 22.35 16.38
N LEU A 320 23.67 22.54 16.85
CA LEU A 320 22.47 22.12 16.11
C LEU A 320 22.36 22.89 14.78
N LYS A 321 22.58 24.21 14.77
CA LYS A 321 22.53 25.03 13.57
C LYS A 321 23.58 24.62 12.52
N THR A 322 24.79 24.35 12.98
CA THR A 322 25.88 23.85 12.12
C THR A 322 25.50 22.51 11.47
N GLN A 323 24.94 21.58 12.28
CA GLN A 323 24.50 20.30 11.77
C GLN A 323 23.35 20.42 10.76
N LEU A 324 22.37 21.30 11.03
CA LEU A 324 21.27 21.53 10.10
C LEU A 324 21.75 22.10 8.74
N ALA A 325 22.78 22.95 8.75
CA ALA A 325 23.39 23.45 7.52
C ALA A 325 24.06 22.30 6.72
N GLN A 326 24.79 21.42 7.41
CA GLN A 326 25.39 20.23 6.77
C GLN A 326 24.32 19.27 6.24
N ASP A 327 23.26 19.03 7.01
CA ASP A 327 22.14 18.19 6.59
C ASP A 327 21.45 18.77 5.34
N ALA A 328 21.28 20.10 5.25
CA ALA A 328 20.70 20.76 4.10
C ALA A 328 21.55 20.61 2.83
N GLU A 329 22.88 20.77 2.94
CA GLU A 329 23.79 20.58 1.82
C GLU A 329 23.78 19.12 1.35
N LYS A 330 23.90 18.17 2.28
CA LYS A 330 23.83 16.74 1.97
C LYS A 330 22.48 16.34 1.34
N THR A 331 21.39 16.94 1.81
CA THR A 331 20.06 16.73 1.22
C THR A 331 20.03 17.16 -0.24
N ARG A 332 20.50 18.38 -0.56
CA ARG A 332 20.58 18.83 -1.96
C ARG A 332 21.43 17.92 -2.82
N GLU A 333 22.57 17.46 -2.32
CA GLU A 333 23.45 16.54 -3.03
C GLU A 333 22.77 15.19 -3.29
N MET A 334 22.12 14.59 -2.29
CA MET A 334 21.43 13.31 -2.45
C MET A 334 20.23 13.42 -3.42
N LEU A 335 19.44 14.47 -3.33
CA LEU A 335 18.29 14.67 -4.18
C LEU A 335 18.66 14.98 -5.63
N SER A 336 19.80 15.66 -5.88
CA SER A 336 20.29 15.90 -7.23
C SER A 336 20.77 14.62 -7.96
N LYS A 337 21.13 13.57 -7.22
CA LYS A 337 21.53 12.25 -7.77
C LYS A 337 20.33 11.31 -7.97
N ALA A 338 19.19 11.63 -7.38
CA ALA A 338 17.97 10.84 -7.44
C ALA A 338 16.97 11.33 -8.53
N LEU A 339 17.36 12.34 -9.30
CA LEU A 339 16.67 12.84 -10.49
C LEU A 339 17.15 12.04 -11.71
#